data_cca7216503f9213a44d092e57a6204df
#
_entry.id   cca7216503f9213a44d092e57a6204df
#
_cell.length_a   1.000
_cell.length_b   1.000
_cell.length_c   1.000
_cell.angle_alpha   90.00
_cell.angle_beta   90.00
_cell.angle_gamma   90.00
#
_symmetry.space_group_name_H-M   'P 1'
#
loop_
_entity.id
_entity.type
_entity.pdbx_description
1 polymer ?
#
loop_
_entity_poly.entity_id
_entity_poly.type
_entity_poly.pdbx_seq_one_letter_code
_entity_poly.pdbx_strand_id
1 'polypeptide(L)'
;MKILILQYYPLEKSERRNRGTVGTLRIKLPDTGIELLGIIVSKINKGYFFSIPFKRAGDEALKKLTQYPCFVFSDVDMQKDFIESLKIIGTAHMLKLAETPLESQKKEKE
;
A
#
# COMPACT_ATOMS: atom_id res chain seq x y z
N MET A 1 1.46 -14.09 -8.06
CA MET A 1 2.43 -13.92 -6.95
C MET A 1 1.71 -14.02 -5.62
N LYS A 2 2.30 -14.73 -4.68
CA LYS A 2 1.72 -14.83 -3.34
C LYS A 2 2.07 -13.60 -2.52
N ILE A 3 1.05 -13.01 -1.90
CA ILE A 3 1.20 -11.85 -1.03
C ILE A 3 0.37 -12.12 0.22
N LEU A 4 0.99 -11.97 1.38
CA LEU A 4 0.29 -12.02 2.66
C LEU A 4 0.17 -10.61 3.20
N ILE A 5 -1.03 -10.21 3.57
CA ILE A 5 -1.24 -8.93 4.24
C ILE A 5 -1.11 -9.17 5.74
N LEU A 6 -0.10 -8.55 6.34
CA LEU A 6 0.20 -8.72 7.75
C LEU A 6 -0.60 -7.74 8.61
N GLN A 7 -0.72 -6.49 8.16
CA GLN A 7 -1.41 -5.48 8.92
C GLN A 7 -1.81 -4.29 8.06
N TYR A 8 -2.93 -3.67 8.42
CA TYR A 8 -3.38 -2.42 7.85
C TYR A 8 -3.26 -1.33 8.91
N TYR A 9 -2.66 -0.20 8.53
CA TYR A 9 -2.52 0.97 9.39
C TYR A 9 -3.38 2.09 8.83
N PRO A 10 -4.57 2.33 9.40
CA PRO A 10 -5.42 3.42 8.92
C PRO A 10 -4.82 4.77 9.29
N LEU A 11 -5.00 5.75 8.41
CA LEU A 11 -4.63 7.12 8.69
C LEU A 11 -5.76 7.83 9.42
N GLU A 12 -5.40 8.67 10.38
CA GLU A 12 -6.33 9.58 11.01
C GLU A 12 -6.84 10.59 9.97
N LYS A 13 -8.07 11.08 10.16
CA LYS A 13 -8.64 12.07 9.22
C LYS A 13 -7.75 13.29 9.06
N SER A 14 -7.12 13.73 10.16
CA SER A 14 -6.20 14.86 10.14
C SER A 14 -4.93 14.60 9.33
N GLU A 15 -4.55 13.34 9.15
CA GLU A 15 -3.37 12.94 8.40
C GLU A 15 -3.65 12.68 6.92
N ARG A 16 -4.92 12.60 6.55
CA ARG A 16 -5.34 12.35 5.17
C ARG A 16 -5.22 13.63 4.36
N ARG A 17 -3.99 13.93 3.97
CA ARG A 17 -3.70 15.16 3.20
C ARG A 17 -4.03 15.03 1.73
N ASN A 18 -4.17 13.83 1.24
CA ASN A 18 -4.32 13.57 -0.18
C ASN A 18 -5.49 12.70 -0.48
N ARG A 19 -6.03 13.07 -1.50
CA ARG A 19 -6.97 12.50 -2.46
C ARG A 19 -7.19 11.01 -2.23
N GLY A 20 -7.99 10.70 -1.23
CA GLY A 20 -8.44 9.34 -1.04
C GLY A 20 -7.49 8.40 -0.32
N THR A 21 -6.30 8.82 0.06
CA THR A 21 -5.40 7.96 0.85
C THR A 21 -6.03 7.67 2.20
N VAL A 22 -6.21 6.39 2.50
CA VAL A 22 -6.89 5.96 3.73
C VAL A 22 -5.99 5.23 4.71
N GLY A 23 -4.86 4.74 4.25
CA GLY A 23 -3.93 4.04 5.14
C GLY A 23 -2.78 3.41 4.39
N THR A 24 -2.07 2.54 5.10
CA THR A 24 -0.96 1.77 4.53
C THR A 24 -1.07 0.31 4.93
N LEU A 25 -0.42 -0.54 4.13
CA LEU A 25 -0.36 -1.98 4.39
C LEU A 25 1.06 -2.42 4.66
N ARG A 26 1.19 -3.37 5.56
CA ARG A 26 2.39 -4.17 5.72
C ARG A 26 2.11 -5.53 5.09
N ILE A 27 2.93 -5.92 4.15
CA ILE A 27 2.75 -7.17 3.42
C ILE A 27 4.01 -8.01 3.49
N LYS A 28 3.86 -9.29 3.22
CA LYS A 28 4.97 -10.23 3.14
C LYS A 28 4.91 -10.98 1.83
N LEU A 29 6.05 -11.17 1.20
CA LEU A 29 6.23 -12.05 0.06
C LEU A 29 6.76 -13.37 0.60
N PRO A 30 5.89 -14.38 0.84
CA PRO A 30 6.30 -15.56 1.60
C PRO A 30 7.38 -16.38 0.90
N ASP A 31 7.42 -16.37 -0.43
CA ASP A 31 8.42 -17.14 -1.16
C ASP A 31 9.84 -16.59 -0.99
N THR A 32 9.98 -15.32 -0.67
CA THR A 32 11.28 -14.67 -0.48
C THR A 32 11.57 -14.30 0.97
N GLY A 33 10.54 -14.31 1.82
CA GLY A 33 10.64 -13.84 3.19
C GLY A 33 10.76 -12.35 3.36
N ILE A 34 10.58 -11.58 2.29
CA ILE A 34 10.65 -10.11 2.32
C ILE A 34 9.35 -9.54 2.82
N GLU A 35 9.43 -8.59 3.76
CA GLU A 35 8.30 -7.79 4.18
C GLU A 35 8.43 -6.38 3.61
N LEU A 36 7.30 -5.85 3.14
CA LEU A 36 7.24 -4.51 2.57
C LEU A 36 6.29 -3.67 3.41
N LEU A 37 6.78 -2.53 3.88
CA LEU A 37 6.02 -1.61 4.70
C LEU A 37 5.65 -0.37 3.90
N GLY A 38 4.52 0.23 4.27
CA GLY A 38 4.14 1.50 3.68
C GLY A 38 3.48 1.41 2.31
N ILE A 39 2.93 0.25 1.95
CA ILE A 39 2.10 0.16 0.73
C ILE A 39 0.90 1.09 0.91
N ILE A 40 0.77 2.08 0.05
CA ILE A 40 -0.26 3.10 0.17
C ILE A 40 -1.60 2.57 -0.30
N VAL A 41 -2.62 2.75 0.53
CA VAL A 41 -4.00 2.38 0.19
C VAL A 41 -4.80 3.66 -0.02
N SER A 42 -5.43 3.76 -1.18
CA SER A 42 -6.30 4.89 -1.51
C SER A 42 -7.68 4.36 -1.87
N LYS A 43 -8.71 5.08 -1.46
CA LYS A 43 -10.08 4.77 -1.83
C LYS A 43 -10.60 5.86 -2.75
N ILE A 44 -10.94 5.49 -3.99
CA ILE A 44 -11.47 6.40 -4.98
C ILE A 44 -12.77 5.83 -5.51
N ASN A 45 -13.85 6.59 -5.39
CA ASN A 45 -15.20 6.12 -5.75
C ASN A 45 -15.54 4.84 -4.99
N LYS A 46 -15.76 3.73 -5.70
CA LYS A 46 -16.12 2.45 -5.10
C LYS A 46 -14.96 1.46 -5.06
N GLY A 47 -13.78 1.88 -5.45
CA GLY A 47 -12.62 1.00 -5.56
C GLY A 47 -11.47 1.38 -4.66
N TYR A 48 -10.51 0.48 -4.59
CA TYR A 48 -9.26 0.69 -3.85
C TYR A 48 -8.09 0.69 -4.80
N PHE A 49 -7.12 1.56 -4.53
CA PHE A 49 -5.85 1.61 -5.24
C PHE A 49 -4.72 1.35 -4.28
N PHE A 50 -3.72 0.62 -4.75
CA PHE A 50 -2.54 0.28 -3.97
C PHE A 50 -1.31 0.79 -4.71
N SER A 51 -0.49 1.53 -4.00
CA SER A 51 0.69 2.16 -4.59
C SER A 51 1.94 1.83 -3.79
N ILE A 52 3.04 1.63 -4.50
CA ILE A 52 4.34 1.53 -3.89
C ILE A 52 4.71 2.92 -3.35
N PRO A 53 5.25 3.01 -2.12
CA PRO A 53 5.65 4.30 -1.60
C PRO A 53 6.77 4.92 -2.42
N PHE A 54 6.75 6.23 -2.55
CA PHE A 54 7.75 6.98 -3.30
C PHE A 54 8.63 7.78 -2.36
N LYS A 55 9.90 7.85 -2.71
CA LYS A 55 10.86 8.70 -2.05
C LYS A 55 11.11 9.91 -2.94
N ARG A 56 11.09 11.10 -2.36
CA ARG A 56 11.45 12.30 -3.07
C ARG A 56 12.95 12.54 -2.92
N ALA A 57 13.62 12.76 -4.04
CA ALA A 57 15.00 13.15 -4.04
C ALA A 57 15.13 14.44 -4.87
N GLY A 58 15.82 15.42 -4.31
CA GLY A 58 16.11 16.65 -5.01
C GLY A 58 17.41 16.52 -5.80
N ASP A 59 17.39 16.96 -7.03
CA ASP A 59 18.59 17.16 -7.81
C ASP A 59 18.87 18.65 -7.85
N GLU A 60 19.82 19.09 -7.04
CA GLU A 60 20.17 20.51 -6.94
C GLU A 60 20.73 21.07 -8.24
N ALA A 61 21.45 20.26 -9.00
CA ALA A 61 22.03 20.68 -10.26
C ALA A 61 20.95 21.00 -11.30
N LEU A 62 19.87 20.24 -11.30
CA LEU A 62 18.75 20.45 -12.22
C LEU A 62 17.60 21.21 -11.59
N LYS A 63 17.67 21.50 -10.30
CA LYS A 63 16.61 22.16 -9.51
C LYS A 63 15.26 21.44 -9.67
N LYS A 64 15.31 20.12 -9.78
CA LYS A 64 14.11 19.28 -9.94
C LYS A 64 13.92 18.37 -8.74
N LEU A 65 12.67 18.26 -8.31
CA LEU A 65 12.27 17.22 -7.39
C LEU A 65 11.79 16.03 -8.20
N THR A 66 12.41 14.88 -7.98
CA THR A 66 12.04 13.64 -8.66
C THR A 66 11.52 12.65 -7.64
N GLN A 67 10.44 11.99 -7.98
CA GLN A 67 9.88 10.93 -7.15
C GLN A 67 10.37 9.58 -7.67
N TYR A 68 10.90 8.78 -6.75
CA TYR A 68 11.36 7.44 -7.06
C TYR A 68 10.55 6.42 -6.26
N PRO A 69 10.16 5.29 -6.86
CA PRO A 69 9.56 4.23 -6.06
C PRO A 69 10.60 3.68 -5.08
N CYS A 70 10.15 3.37 -3.85
CA CYS A 70 11.06 2.83 -2.83
C CYS A 70 11.59 1.45 -3.19
N PHE A 71 10.87 0.72 -4.03
CA PHE A 71 11.32 -0.56 -4.57
C PHE A 71 10.61 -0.85 -5.89
N VAL A 72 11.22 -1.64 -6.72
CA VAL A 72 10.62 -2.17 -7.94
C VAL A 72 11.20 -3.56 -8.19
N PHE A 73 10.46 -4.37 -8.93
CA PHE A 73 11.00 -5.62 -9.44
C PHE A 73 11.75 -5.32 -10.74
N SER A 74 12.94 -5.88 -10.89
CA SER A 74 13.74 -5.68 -12.09
C SER A 74 13.08 -6.28 -13.33
N ASP A 75 12.36 -7.38 -13.15
CA ASP A 75 11.62 -8.04 -14.21
C ASP A 75 10.27 -7.36 -14.37
N VAL A 76 9.98 -6.92 -15.62
CA VAL A 76 8.75 -6.20 -15.92
C VAL A 76 7.51 -7.07 -15.66
N ASP A 77 7.59 -8.35 -16.00
CA ASP A 77 6.47 -9.27 -15.81
C ASP A 77 6.22 -9.52 -14.31
N MET A 78 7.27 -9.62 -13.50
CA MET A 78 7.15 -9.74 -12.06
C MET A 78 6.54 -8.48 -11.45
N GLN A 79 6.93 -7.31 -11.96
CA GLN A 79 6.38 -6.04 -11.49
C GLN A 79 4.87 -5.97 -11.75
N LYS A 80 4.45 -6.35 -12.95
CA LYS A 80 3.02 -6.39 -13.29
C LYS A 80 2.27 -7.39 -12.44
N ASP A 81 2.83 -8.58 -12.27
CA ASP A 81 2.22 -9.63 -11.45
C ASP A 81 2.07 -9.17 -10.00
N PHE A 82 3.08 -8.52 -9.46
CA PHE A 82 3.02 -7.96 -8.10
C PHE A 82 1.87 -6.96 -7.96
N ILE A 83 1.78 -6.00 -8.88
CA ILE A 83 0.75 -4.95 -8.84
C ILE A 83 -0.66 -5.57 -8.96
N GLU A 84 -0.85 -6.50 -9.88
CA GLU A 84 -2.14 -7.18 -10.06
C GLU A 84 -2.52 -8.02 -8.85
N SER A 85 -1.58 -8.79 -8.32
CA SER A 85 -1.80 -9.62 -7.14
C SER A 85 -2.12 -8.77 -5.94
N LEU A 86 -1.41 -7.66 -5.75
CA LEU A 86 -1.64 -6.72 -4.68
C LEU A 86 -3.04 -6.11 -4.77
N LYS A 87 -3.46 -5.74 -5.96
CA LYS A 87 -4.81 -5.19 -6.19
C LYS A 87 -5.89 -6.19 -5.80
N ILE A 88 -5.76 -7.44 -6.22
CA ILE A 88 -6.76 -8.48 -5.93
C ILE A 88 -6.80 -8.79 -4.44
N ILE A 89 -5.65 -9.10 -3.87
CA ILE A 89 -5.53 -9.52 -2.47
C ILE A 89 -5.83 -8.35 -1.54
N GLY A 90 -5.31 -7.17 -1.86
CA GLY A 90 -5.53 -5.97 -1.07
C GLY A 90 -6.98 -5.53 -1.07
N THR A 91 -7.63 -5.55 -2.23
CA THR A 91 -9.05 -5.20 -2.33
C THR A 91 -9.91 -6.14 -1.50
N ALA A 92 -9.66 -7.45 -1.59
CA ALA A 92 -10.38 -8.44 -0.79
C ALA A 92 -10.19 -8.19 0.71
N HIS A 93 -8.98 -7.86 1.12
CA HIS A 93 -8.67 -7.56 2.52
C HIS A 93 -9.40 -6.31 3.00
N MET A 94 -9.39 -5.24 2.20
CA MET A 94 -10.06 -3.99 2.57
C MET A 94 -11.57 -4.14 2.64
N LEU A 95 -12.16 -4.91 1.74
CA LEU A 95 -13.59 -5.20 1.78
C LEU A 95 -13.97 -6.00 3.03
N LYS A 96 -13.11 -6.94 3.41
CA LYS A 96 -13.31 -7.73 4.61
C LYS A 96 -13.23 -6.86 5.87
N LEU A 97 -12.30 -5.91 5.92
CA LEU A 97 -12.21 -4.96 7.03
C LEU A 97 -13.44 -4.05 7.11
N ALA A 98 -13.97 -3.63 5.97
CA ALA A 98 -15.16 -2.79 5.93
C ALA A 98 -16.40 -3.50 6.49
N GLU A 99 -16.45 -4.82 6.38
CA GLU A 99 -17.53 -5.65 6.94
C GLU A 99 -17.32 -5.96 8.42
N THR A 100 -16.10 -5.75 8.94
CA THR A 100 -15.77 -6.06 10.33
C THR A 100 -16.34 -4.98 11.25
N PRO A 101 -16.94 -5.35 12.40
CA PRO A 101 -17.40 -4.36 13.37
C PRO A 101 -16.30 -3.44 13.83
N LEU A 102 -16.65 -2.18 14.09
CA LEU A 102 -15.70 -1.16 14.48
C LEU A 102 -14.85 -1.54 15.68
N GLU A 103 -15.42 -2.25 16.62
CA GLU A 103 -14.74 -2.72 17.83
C GLU A 103 -13.59 -3.68 17.50
N SER A 104 -13.82 -4.60 16.55
CA SER A 104 -12.77 -5.52 16.10
C SER A 104 -11.66 -4.79 15.35
N GLN A 105 -12.00 -3.75 14.59
CA GLN A 105 -11.03 -2.93 13.91
C GLN A 105 -10.14 -2.16 14.90
N LYS A 106 -10.72 -1.67 16.00
CA LYS A 106 -9.97 -0.98 17.04
C LYS A 106 -8.98 -1.90 17.74
N LYS A 107 -9.34 -3.15 17.97
CA LYS A 107 -8.45 -4.14 18.57
C LYS A 107 -7.24 -4.44 17.69
N GLU A 108 -7.42 -4.42 16.40
CA GLU A 108 -6.33 -4.63 15.45
C GLU A 108 -5.31 -3.49 15.44
N LYS A 109 -5.67 -2.31 15.92
CA LYS A 109 -4.79 -1.16 16.01
C LYS A 109 -3.81 -1.23 17.19
N GLU A 110 -4.13 -2.04 18.15
CA GLU A 110 -3.30 -2.20 19.34
C GLU A 110 -2.23 -3.29 19.15
#